data_fae617588e24204c96644dff7072b5f5
#
_entry.id   fae617588e24204c96644dff7072b5f5
#
_cell.length_a   1.000
_cell.length_b   1.000
_cell.length_c   1.000
_cell.angle_alpha   90.00
_cell.angle_beta   90.00
_cell.angle_gamma   90.00
#
_symmetry.space_group_name_H-M   'P 1'
#
loop_
_entity.id
_entity.type
_entity.pdbx_description
1 polymer ?
#
loop_
_entity_poly.entity_id
_entity_poly.type
_entity_poly.pdbx_seq_one_letter_code
_entity_poly.pdbx_strand_id
1 'polypeptide(L)'
;MSVGAFLLERDALNGKSGSAFMTIDGQNIEMFNMKKFQSDAEFQESDFKVVGTTLVQKKTTGVSLTGSMTVYYGTPHFLRLLQEYLKTGKLPYFTLQITNDDPSTSVGTQTVVLYNVKLQKMPVAMLDADADFLEEEISFSYTNIEVLNYFKDAPDQLGGN
;
A
#
# COMPACT_ATOMS: atom_id res chain seq x y z
N MET A 1 28.27 18.10 -25.74
CA MET A 1 27.95 16.77 -25.18
C MET A 1 26.47 16.73 -24.82
N SER A 2 25.75 15.78 -25.32
CA SER A 2 24.34 15.63 -24.96
C SER A 2 24.22 14.85 -23.67
N VAL A 3 23.24 15.23 -22.88
CA VAL A 3 22.85 14.52 -21.64
C VAL A 3 21.58 13.70 -21.94
N GLY A 4 21.55 12.47 -21.51
CA GLY A 4 20.34 11.63 -21.67
C GLY A 4 19.15 12.22 -20.92
N ALA A 5 17.94 11.82 -21.31
CA ALA A 5 16.74 12.25 -20.63
C ALA A 5 16.74 11.74 -19.17
N PHE A 6 16.28 12.57 -18.26
CA PHE A 6 16.18 12.23 -16.85
C PHE A 6 14.94 12.91 -16.24
N LEU A 7 14.47 12.37 -15.14
CA LEU A 7 13.33 12.92 -14.44
C LEU A 7 13.69 14.26 -13.78
N LEU A 8 12.87 15.28 -14.00
CA LEU A 8 13.01 16.53 -13.27
C LEU A 8 12.44 16.41 -11.87
N GLU A 9 13.01 17.15 -10.92
CA GLU A 9 12.60 17.07 -9.50
C GLU A 9 11.11 17.39 -9.29
N ARG A 10 10.53 18.27 -10.12
CA ARG A 10 9.10 18.63 -10.02
C ARG A 10 8.17 17.50 -10.42
N ASP A 11 8.66 16.48 -11.11
CA ASP A 11 7.90 15.28 -11.46
C ASP A 11 8.08 14.15 -10.46
N ALA A 12 8.87 14.36 -9.41
CA ALA A 12 8.92 13.46 -8.28
C ALA A 12 7.69 13.68 -7.39
N LEU A 13 6.99 12.60 -7.05
CA LEU A 13 5.76 12.68 -6.26
C LEU A 13 6.05 13.14 -4.84
N ASN A 14 5.23 14.08 -4.36
CA ASN A 14 5.21 14.44 -2.95
C ASN A 14 4.51 13.32 -2.17
N GLY A 15 5.18 12.76 -1.18
CA GLY A 15 4.65 11.66 -0.38
C GLY A 15 3.39 12.01 0.40
N LYS A 16 3.06 13.29 0.57
CA LYS A 16 1.86 13.75 1.26
C LYS A 16 0.67 13.93 0.33
N SER A 17 0.89 13.88 -0.98
CA SER A 17 -0.17 14.16 -1.96
C SER A 17 -0.90 12.87 -2.31
N GLY A 18 -2.05 12.70 -1.71
CA GLY A 18 -2.88 11.54 -1.96
C GLY A 18 -4.00 11.41 -0.94
N SER A 19 -4.74 10.34 -1.07
CA SER A 19 -5.83 10.02 -0.16
C SER A 19 -5.99 8.52 -0.02
N ALA A 20 -6.60 8.11 1.09
CA ALA A 20 -6.89 6.72 1.38
C ALA A 20 -8.32 6.60 1.90
N PHE A 21 -9.05 5.62 1.40
CA PHE A 21 -10.40 5.30 1.84
C PHE A 21 -10.47 3.84 2.24
N MET A 22 -11.22 3.57 3.30
CA MET A 22 -11.50 2.23 3.76
C MET A 22 -13.00 1.97 3.65
N THR A 23 -13.40 0.87 3.04
CA THR A 23 -14.79 0.47 2.94
C THR A 23 -15.03 -0.78 3.77
N ILE A 24 -15.89 -0.65 4.80
CA ILE A 24 -16.30 -1.74 5.69
C ILE A 24 -17.82 -1.72 5.76
N ASP A 25 -18.45 -2.88 5.56
CA ASP A 25 -19.91 -3.05 5.67
C ASP A 25 -20.72 -2.01 4.88
N GLY A 26 -20.21 -1.68 3.68
CA GLY A 26 -20.84 -0.69 2.81
C GLY A 26 -20.60 0.76 3.17
N GLN A 27 -19.85 1.03 4.24
CA GLN A 27 -19.47 2.38 4.64
C GLN A 27 -18.10 2.74 4.09
N ASN A 28 -18.02 3.91 3.47
CA ASN A 28 -16.78 4.44 2.94
C ASN A 28 -16.21 5.47 3.92
N ILE A 29 -15.03 5.20 4.45
CA ILE A 29 -14.38 6.00 5.50
C ILE A 29 -13.10 6.58 4.94
N GLU A 30 -12.99 7.91 4.93
CA GLU A 30 -11.75 8.56 4.55
C GLU A 30 -10.74 8.47 5.71
N MET A 31 -9.54 7.99 5.40
CA MET A 31 -8.48 7.80 6.39
C MET A 31 -7.55 9.02 6.43
N PHE A 32 -8.09 10.14 6.88
CA PHE A 32 -7.35 11.41 6.94
C PHE A 32 -6.26 11.43 8.01
N ASN A 33 -6.29 10.50 8.95
CA ASN A 33 -5.26 10.38 9.98
C ASN A 33 -4.08 9.48 9.58
N MET A 34 -4.01 9.08 8.33
CA MET A 34 -2.93 8.23 7.84
C MET A 34 -1.65 9.02 7.68
N LYS A 35 -0.57 8.49 8.25
CA LYS A 35 0.77 9.05 8.14
C LYS A 35 1.57 8.36 7.05
N LYS A 36 1.47 7.04 6.95
CA LYS A 36 2.25 6.23 6.03
C LYS A 36 1.44 5.03 5.57
N PHE A 37 1.60 4.68 4.31
CA PHE A 37 1.01 3.48 3.74
C PHE A 37 2.00 2.84 2.77
N GLN A 38 2.14 1.54 2.86
CA GLN A 38 2.91 0.77 1.89
C GLN A 38 2.32 -0.63 1.77
N SER A 39 2.08 -1.06 0.56
CA SER A 39 1.69 -2.43 0.27
C SER A 39 2.64 -3.04 -0.74
N ASP A 40 2.91 -4.32 -0.58
CA ASP A 40 3.94 -5.01 -1.33
C ASP A 40 3.39 -6.29 -1.94
N ALA A 41 3.90 -6.63 -3.11
CA ALA A 41 3.71 -7.92 -3.74
C ALA A 41 5.05 -8.64 -3.75
N GLU A 42 5.11 -9.81 -3.13
CA GLU A 42 6.32 -10.62 -3.09
C GLU A 42 6.09 -11.89 -3.90
N PHE A 43 6.90 -12.08 -4.93
CA PHE A 43 6.81 -13.25 -5.80
C PHE A 43 7.62 -14.39 -5.19
N GLN A 44 6.99 -15.55 -5.15
CA GLN A 44 7.63 -16.78 -4.68
C GLN A 44 8.17 -17.52 -5.88
N GLU A 45 9.38 -18.03 -5.75
CA GLU A 45 10.08 -18.70 -6.83
C GLU A 45 10.60 -20.06 -6.39
N SER A 46 10.66 -21.00 -7.32
CA SER A 46 11.30 -22.30 -7.13
C SER A 46 12.36 -22.51 -8.19
N ASP A 47 13.43 -23.20 -7.80
CA ASP A 47 14.49 -23.56 -8.74
C ASP A 47 13.98 -24.58 -9.76
N PHE A 48 14.26 -24.32 -11.01
CA PHE A 48 13.97 -25.22 -12.11
C PHE A 48 15.28 -25.64 -12.77
N LYS A 49 15.55 -26.94 -12.73
CA LYS A 49 16.81 -27.51 -13.21
C LYS A 49 16.54 -28.48 -14.34
N VAL A 50 17.35 -28.41 -15.39
CA VAL A 50 17.27 -29.32 -16.54
C VAL A 50 18.63 -29.90 -16.85
N VAL A 51 18.62 -31.10 -17.47
CA VAL A 51 19.83 -31.73 -17.97
C VAL A 51 20.31 -30.93 -19.19
N GLY A 52 21.62 -30.77 -19.32
CA GLY A 52 22.23 -30.08 -20.44
C GLY A 52 22.71 -28.67 -20.18
N THR A 53 22.44 -28.14 -18.97
CA THR A 53 22.96 -26.84 -18.53
C THR A 53 23.25 -26.85 -17.05
N THR A 54 24.24 -26.07 -16.64
CA THR A 54 24.53 -25.82 -15.24
C THR A 54 23.77 -24.59 -14.70
N LEU A 55 23.06 -23.86 -15.57
CA LEU A 55 22.26 -22.71 -15.15
C LEU A 55 20.99 -23.16 -14.47
N VAL A 56 20.70 -22.53 -13.34
CA VAL A 56 19.47 -22.76 -12.58
C VAL A 56 18.49 -21.66 -12.95
N GLN A 57 17.31 -22.05 -13.39
CA GLN A 57 16.23 -21.13 -13.70
C GLN A 57 15.31 -20.99 -12.49
N LYS A 58 14.69 -19.84 -12.36
CA LYS A 58 13.72 -19.55 -11.28
C LYS A 58 12.33 -19.52 -11.90
N LYS A 59 11.45 -20.36 -11.39
CA LYS A 59 10.04 -20.35 -11.80
C LYS A 59 9.20 -19.71 -10.73
N THR A 60 8.41 -18.71 -11.11
CA THR A 60 7.47 -18.08 -10.19
C THR A 60 6.33 -19.04 -9.87
N THR A 61 6.12 -19.31 -8.59
CA THR A 61 5.11 -20.27 -8.11
C THR A 61 3.92 -19.60 -7.43
N GLY A 62 4.03 -18.33 -7.10
CA GLY A 62 2.94 -17.61 -6.46
C GLY A 62 3.32 -16.20 -6.12
N VAL A 63 2.38 -15.46 -5.52
CA VAL A 63 2.60 -14.11 -5.05
C VAL A 63 1.90 -13.94 -3.70
N SER A 64 2.58 -13.28 -2.76
CA SER A 64 2.04 -12.89 -1.48
C SER A 64 1.79 -11.39 -1.48
N LEU A 65 0.61 -10.98 -1.08
CA LEU A 65 0.19 -9.59 -1.04
C LEU A 65 0.02 -9.17 0.41
N THR A 66 0.88 -8.29 0.87
CA THR A 66 0.88 -7.80 2.25
C THR A 66 1.14 -6.31 2.28
N GLY A 67 0.90 -5.69 3.43
CA GLY A 67 1.22 -4.29 3.58
C GLY A 67 1.16 -3.85 5.03
N SER A 68 1.53 -2.61 5.24
CA SER A 68 1.44 -1.95 6.53
C SER A 68 1.00 -0.51 6.35
N MET A 69 0.36 0.02 7.37
CA MET A 69 -0.01 1.42 7.42
C MET A 69 0.23 1.95 8.82
N THR A 70 0.61 3.21 8.89
CA THR A 70 0.77 3.93 10.14
C THR A 70 -0.25 5.04 10.18
N VAL A 71 -1.08 5.04 11.20
CA VAL A 71 -2.09 6.07 11.42
C VAL A 71 -1.87 6.70 12.78
N TYR A 72 -2.25 7.96 12.93
CA TYR A 72 -2.24 8.57 14.26
C TYR A 72 -3.30 7.92 15.13
N TYR A 73 -2.91 7.56 16.34
CA TYR A 73 -3.78 6.87 17.29
C TYR A 73 -4.95 7.77 17.69
N GLY A 74 -6.15 7.27 17.56
CA GLY A 74 -7.33 8.05 17.91
C GLY A 74 -8.60 7.63 17.18
N THR A 75 -8.52 6.65 16.28
CA THR A 75 -9.71 6.13 15.60
C THR A 75 -10.08 4.75 16.15
N PRO A 76 -11.37 4.42 16.25
CA PRO A 76 -11.81 3.15 16.81
C PRO A 76 -12.00 2.03 15.79
N HIS A 77 -11.77 2.29 14.50
CA HIS A 77 -12.18 1.37 13.43
C HIS A 77 -11.55 -0.02 13.56
N PHE A 78 -10.24 -0.09 13.78
CA PHE A 78 -9.53 -1.35 13.84
C PHE A 78 -9.81 -2.10 15.14
N LEU A 79 -9.98 -1.37 16.23
CA LEU A 79 -10.31 -1.97 17.52
C LEU A 79 -11.71 -2.60 17.47
N ARG A 80 -12.64 -1.99 16.75
CA ARG A 80 -13.98 -2.57 16.53
C ARG A 80 -13.91 -3.86 15.74
N LEU A 81 -13.04 -3.94 14.73
CA LEU A 81 -12.84 -5.17 13.97
C LEU A 81 -12.31 -6.30 14.84
N LEU A 82 -11.34 -5.99 15.70
CA LEU A 82 -10.81 -6.96 16.64
C LEU A 82 -11.89 -7.45 17.60
N GLN A 83 -12.68 -6.52 18.15
CA GLN A 83 -13.74 -6.85 19.09
C GLN A 83 -14.80 -7.75 18.45
N GLU A 84 -15.15 -7.49 17.19
CA GLU A 84 -16.08 -8.33 16.44
C GLU A 84 -15.53 -9.74 16.23
N TYR A 85 -14.24 -9.85 15.87
CA TYR A 85 -13.60 -11.15 15.73
C TYR A 85 -13.63 -11.97 17.04
N LEU A 86 -13.33 -11.32 18.16
CA LEU A 86 -13.32 -11.98 19.47
C LEU A 86 -14.71 -12.44 19.89
N LYS A 87 -15.77 -11.75 19.45
CA LYS A 87 -17.15 -12.12 19.76
C LYS A 87 -17.73 -13.16 18.83
N THR A 88 -17.45 -13.07 17.54
CA THR A 88 -18.09 -13.90 16.50
C THR A 88 -17.19 -14.98 15.93
N GLY A 89 -15.88 -14.87 16.10
CA GLY A 89 -14.90 -15.74 15.46
C GLY A 89 -14.68 -15.45 13.98
N LYS A 90 -15.26 -14.37 13.47
CA LYS A 90 -15.09 -13.96 12.07
C LYS A 90 -14.39 -12.64 11.98
N LEU A 91 -13.25 -12.62 11.28
CA LEU A 91 -12.52 -11.39 11.00
C LEU A 91 -13.08 -10.79 9.71
N PRO A 92 -13.71 -9.60 9.77
CA PRO A 92 -14.27 -9.00 8.57
C PRO A 92 -13.19 -8.60 7.58
N TYR A 93 -13.48 -8.77 6.30
CA TYR A 93 -12.67 -8.22 5.24
C TYR A 93 -13.10 -6.80 4.96
N PHE A 94 -12.14 -5.97 4.54
CA PHE A 94 -12.44 -4.61 4.11
C PHE A 94 -11.69 -4.29 2.82
N THR A 95 -12.02 -3.18 2.23
CA THR A 95 -11.42 -2.70 0.97
C THR A 95 -10.66 -1.43 1.26
N LEU A 96 -9.46 -1.31 0.72
CA LEU A 96 -8.66 -0.08 0.79
C LEU A 96 -8.50 0.50 -0.60
N GLN A 97 -8.73 1.80 -0.73
CA GLN A 97 -8.47 2.53 -1.96
C GLN A 97 -7.42 3.59 -1.69
N ILE A 98 -6.32 3.52 -2.41
CA ILE A 98 -5.18 4.42 -2.24
C ILE A 98 -4.99 5.19 -3.53
N THR A 99 -4.99 6.52 -3.43
CA THR A 99 -4.81 7.42 -4.55
C THR A 99 -3.57 8.27 -4.32
N ASN A 100 -2.67 8.26 -5.29
CA ASN A 100 -1.56 9.20 -5.37
C ASN A 100 -1.89 10.26 -6.40
N ASP A 101 -1.95 11.50 -5.97
CA ASP A 101 -2.34 12.62 -6.83
C ASP A 101 -1.58 13.87 -6.41
N ASP A 102 -0.48 14.13 -7.11
CA ASP A 102 0.31 15.34 -6.91
C ASP A 102 0.12 16.27 -8.11
N PRO A 103 -0.67 17.34 -7.97
CA PRO A 103 -0.93 18.24 -9.09
C PRO A 103 0.28 19.02 -9.57
N SER A 104 1.37 19.04 -8.79
CA SER A 104 2.61 19.70 -9.22
C SER A 104 3.42 18.87 -10.22
N THR A 105 3.06 17.59 -10.39
CA THR A 105 3.75 16.69 -11.33
C THR A 105 2.95 16.53 -12.62
N SER A 106 3.62 16.04 -13.66
CA SER A 106 2.99 15.71 -14.94
C SER A 106 2.60 14.23 -15.05
N VAL A 107 2.87 13.41 -14.01
CA VAL A 107 2.63 11.97 -14.07
C VAL A 107 1.15 11.58 -13.93
N GLY A 108 0.31 12.48 -13.46
CA GLY A 108 -1.11 12.24 -13.29
C GLY A 108 -1.43 11.52 -11.98
N THR A 109 -2.57 10.85 -11.96
CA THR A 109 -3.13 10.21 -10.78
C THR A 109 -3.07 8.70 -10.92
N GLN A 110 -2.70 8.02 -9.84
CA GLN A 110 -2.79 6.56 -9.78
C GLN A 110 -3.66 6.13 -8.61
N THR A 111 -4.65 5.30 -8.88
CA THR A 111 -5.55 4.77 -7.86
C THR A 111 -5.50 3.25 -7.88
N VAL A 112 -5.22 2.67 -6.73
CA VAL A 112 -5.17 1.22 -6.53
C VAL A 112 -6.17 0.83 -5.47
N VAL A 113 -6.99 -0.17 -5.76
CA VAL A 113 -7.94 -0.73 -4.80
C VAL A 113 -7.44 -2.10 -4.36
N LEU A 114 -7.36 -2.30 -3.04
CA LEU A 114 -6.96 -3.57 -2.44
C LEU A 114 -8.22 -4.28 -1.92
N TYR A 115 -8.43 -5.51 -2.39
CA TYR A 115 -9.62 -6.29 -2.03
C TYR A 115 -9.30 -7.37 -1.02
N ASN A 116 -10.29 -7.69 -0.21
CA ASN A 116 -10.23 -8.74 0.82
C ASN A 116 -9.06 -8.49 1.78
N VAL A 117 -8.95 -7.26 2.23
CA VAL A 117 -7.94 -6.87 3.21
C VAL A 117 -8.36 -7.39 4.57
N LYS A 118 -7.44 -8.05 5.26
CA LYS A 118 -7.64 -8.49 6.63
C LYS A 118 -6.46 -8.10 7.51
N LEU A 119 -6.75 -7.82 8.75
CA LEU A 119 -5.75 -7.44 9.72
C LEU A 119 -4.87 -8.63 10.09
N GLN A 120 -3.56 -8.39 10.21
CA GLN A 120 -2.61 -9.38 10.73
C GLN A 120 -2.11 -9.00 12.12
N LYS A 121 -1.83 -7.73 12.32
CA LYS A 121 -1.28 -7.22 13.58
C LYS A 121 -1.73 -5.78 13.77
N MET A 122 -2.14 -5.47 14.99
CA MET A 122 -2.50 -4.11 15.38
C MET A 122 -2.24 -3.90 16.87
N PRO A 123 -1.97 -2.67 17.32
CA PRO A 123 -1.90 -2.39 18.75
C PRO A 123 -3.31 -2.38 19.35
N VAL A 124 -3.41 -2.82 20.59
CA VAL A 124 -4.68 -2.83 21.34
C VAL A 124 -4.79 -1.59 22.20
N ALA A 125 -3.71 -1.22 22.89
CA ALA A 125 -3.65 -0.05 23.75
C ALA A 125 -2.23 0.51 23.74
N MET A 126 -2.11 1.83 23.87
CA MET A 126 -0.82 2.49 23.81
C MET A 126 -0.78 3.65 24.80
N LEU A 127 0.31 3.76 25.53
CA LEU A 127 0.65 4.91 26.35
C LEU A 127 2.16 5.11 26.24
N ASP A 128 2.59 6.33 25.98
CA ASP A 128 4.01 6.67 25.89
C ASP A 128 4.20 8.15 26.25
N ALA A 129 4.76 8.40 27.44
CA ALA A 129 4.95 9.76 27.94
C ALA A 129 6.05 10.52 27.18
N ASP A 130 6.96 9.80 26.53
CA ASP A 130 8.07 10.42 25.79
C ASP A 130 7.72 10.69 24.33
N ALA A 131 6.62 10.17 23.83
CA ALA A 131 6.18 10.39 22.45
C ALA A 131 5.41 11.72 22.33
N ASP A 132 5.74 12.51 21.31
CA ASP A 132 4.98 13.71 21.00
C ASP A 132 3.58 13.38 20.51
N PHE A 133 3.45 12.32 19.72
CA PHE A 133 2.19 11.82 19.19
C PHE A 133 2.19 10.30 19.23
N LEU A 134 1.04 9.71 19.53
CA LEU A 134 0.89 8.26 19.45
C LEU A 134 0.54 7.85 18.01
N GLU A 135 1.22 6.83 17.53
CA GLU A 135 1.01 6.28 16.20
C GLU A 135 0.71 4.79 16.32
N GLU A 136 -0.24 4.30 15.53
CA GLU A 136 -0.47 2.86 15.47
C GLU A 136 -0.04 2.32 14.10
N GLU A 137 0.77 1.25 14.16
CA GLU A 137 1.21 0.54 12.97
C GLU A 137 0.38 -0.72 12.81
N ILE A 138 -0.23 -0.87 11.66
CA ILE A 138 -1.16 -1.95 11.36
C ILE A 138 -0.63 -2.72 10.17
N SER A 139 -0.48 -4.03 10.35
CA SER A 139 -0.10 -4.94 9.27
C SER A 139 -1.32 -5.66 8.74
N PHE A 140 -1.36 -5.87 7.45
CA PHE A 140 -2.50 -6.51 6.79
C PHE A 140 -2.04 -7.37 5.61
N SER A 141 -2.93 -8.24 5.17
CA SER A 141 -2.78 -9.00 3.93
C SER A 141 -4.03 -8.81 3.08
N TYR A 142 -3.89 -9.02 1.78
CA TYR A 142 -5.00 -8.90 0.85
C TYR A 142 -4.83 -9.93 -0.26
N THR A 143 -5.88 -10.15 -1.06
CA THR A 143 -5.87 -11.23 -2.04
C THR A 143 -6.00 -10.78 -3.47
N ASN A 144 -6.41 -9.53 -3.72
CA ASN A 144 -6.59 -9.03 -5.07
C ASN A 144 -6.41 -7.51 -5.10
N ILE A 145 -6.08 -7.00 -6.28
CA ILE A 145 -5.99 -5.57 -6.52
C ILE A 145 -6.72 -5.22 -7.82
N GLU A 146 -7.13 -3.96 -7.90
CA GLU A 146 -7.63 -3.36 -9.15
C GLU A 146 -7.01 -1.98 -9.27
N VAL A 147 -6.48 -1.67 -10.44
CA VAL A 147 -5.92 -0.35 -10.72
C VAL A 147 -6.93 0.42 -11.55
N LEU A 148 -7.50 1.45 -10.96
CA LEU A 148 -8.51 2.29 -11.63
C LEU A 148 -7.88 3.30 -12.57
N ASN A 149 -6.76 3.88 -12.18
CA ASN A 149 -5.99 4.82 -12.96
C ASN A 149 -4.52 4.51 -12.82
N TYR A 150 -3.76 4.67 -13.88
CA TYR A 150 -2.30 4.51 -13.87
C TYR A 150 -1.63 5.87 -14.03
N PHE A 151 -0.44 6.01 -13.47
CA PHE A 151 0.43 7.10 -13.84
C PHE A 151 0.75 7.04 -15.34
N LYS A 152 1.11 8.18 -15.93
CA LYS A 152 1.58 8.21 -17.32
C LYS A 152 2.86 7.40 -17.46
N ASP A 153 3.02 6.72 -18.59
CA ASP A 153 4.21 5.92 -18.87
C ASP A 153 5.49 6.76 -18.85
N ALA A 154 5.39 8.02 -19.29
CA ALA A 154 6.50 8.96 -19.27
C ALA A 154 6.00 10.31 -18.79
N PRO A 155 6.70 10.96 -17.84
CA PRO A 155 6.37 12.32 -17.43
C PRO A 155 6.52 13.31 -18.59
N ASP A 156 5.70 14.37 -18.58
CA ASP A 156 5.80 15.44 -19.56
C ASP A 156 7.09 16.26 -19.38
N GLN A 157 7.63 16.25 -18.16
CA GLN A 157 8.81 17.05 -17.78
C GLN A 157 10.01 16.14 -17.59
N LEU A 158 10.84 16.04 -18.63
CA LEU A 158 12.10 15.31 -18.57
C LEU A 158 13.24 16.25 -18.89
N GLY A 159 14.32 16.15 -18.10
CA GLY A 159 15.58 16.80 -18.42
C GLY A 159 16.33 16.03 -19.51
N GLY A 160 17.21 16.71 -20.23
CA GLY A 160 18.04 16.13 -21.26
C GLY A 160 17.80 16.76 -22.63
N ASN A 161 18.40 16.16 -23.64
CA ASN A 161 18.39 16.68 -25.02
C ASN A 161 17.68 15.71 -25.96
#